data_c4d058c6337f3aeaf546abff299cb471
#
_entry.id   c4d058c6337f3aeaf546abff299cb471
#
_cell.length_a   1.000
_cell.length_b   1.000
_cell.length_c   1.000
_cell.angle_alpha   90.00
_cell.angle_beta   90.00
_cell.angle_gamma   90.00
#
_symmetry.space_group_name_H-M   'P 1'
#
loop_
_entity.id
_entity.type
_entity.pdbx_description
1 polymer ?
#
loop_
_entity_poly.entity_id
_entity_poly.type
_entity_poly.pdbx_seq_one_letter_code
_entity_poly.pdbx_strand_id
1 'polypeptide(L)'
;MRKALFAIALVTLFVSSAFAAKPVLAVAEFRNDTSASWWSSDVGNDLAGMLANELASTEKFKLVERHKIGAVLDEQDLASSGRVKKSTGAKLGQMTGAQYVVIATVSAFDNKTRETGGGLSFHGIGLGGKQEEAYIAVDLRVVDTTTGEVEFTRTVEARSTGGGVGVSVYRGGFGGNLSNYEKTPTGKAIRAVIMEISHYLGCAMVDKDACLDEYRAKDQSRRAKTKKSIKLD
;
A
#
# COMPACT_ATOMS: atom_id res chain seq x y z
N MET A 1 56.51 -46.24 -25.10
CA MET A 1 55.06 -46.25 -24.88
C MET A 1 54.78 -45.36 -23.67
N ARG A 2 54.42 -44.10 -23.90
CA ARG A 2 54.14 -43.09 -22.84
C ARG A 2 52.64 -42.93 -22.78
N LYS A 3 52.01 -43.39 -21.69
CA LYS A 3 50.59 -43.21 -21.41
C LYS A 3 50.40 -41.80 -20.80
N ALA A 4 49.79 -40.89 -21.55
CA ALA A 4 49.37 -39.59 -21.06
C ALA A 4 48.02 -39.76 -20.36
N LEU A 5 47.98 -39.54 -19.06
CA LEU A 5 46.74 -39.41 -18.24
C LEU A 5 46.21 -37.97 -18.35
N PHE A 6 45.12 -37.81 -19.07
CA PHE A 6 44.32 -36.56 -19.05
C PHE A 6 43.46 -36.53 -17.78
N ALA A 7 43.82 -35.68 -16.83
CA ALA A 7 42.99 -35.37 -15.68
C ALA A 7 42.00 -34.25 -16.09
N ILE A 8 40.73 -34.63 -16.27
CA ILE A 8 39.63 -33.69 -16.46
C ILE A 8 39.24 -33.14 -15.09
N ALA A 9 39.65 -31.89 -14.81
CA ALA A 9 39.20 -31.14 -13.63
C ALA A 9 37.77 -30.64 -13.86
N LEU A 10 36.81 -31.29 -13.20
CA LEU A 10 35.40 -30.87 -13.19
C LEU A 10 35.25 -29.66 -12.27
N VAL A 11 35.22 -28.46 -12.85
CA VAL A 11 34.95 -27.22 -12.12
C VAL A 11 33.44 -27.11 -11.92
N THR A 12 32.97 -27.50 -10.73
CA THR A 12 31.59 -27.30 -10.30
C THR A 12 31.41 -25.82 -9.98
N LEU A 13 30.76 -25.03 -10.87
CA LEU A 13 30.28 -23.70 -10.59
C LEU A 13 29.13 -23.81 -9.56
N PHE A 14 29.43 -23.51 -8.32
CA PHE A 14 28.40 -23.19 -7.32
C PHE A 14 27.78 -21.87 -7.69
N VAL A 15 26.64 -21.88 -8.38
CA VAL A 15 25.78 -20.72 -8.54
C VAL A 15 25.12 -20.48 -7.16
N SER A 16 25.74 -19.67 -6.32
CA SER A 16 25.13 -19.16 -5.12
C SER A 16 23.95 -18.28 -5.55
N SER A 17 22.73 -18.77 -5.41
CA SER A 17 21.53 -17.95 -5.51
C SER A 17 21.60 -16.90 -4.39
N ALA A 18 22.11 -15.72 -4.70
CA ALA A 18 22.03 -14.57 -3.80
C ALA A 18 20.54 -14.25 -3.61
N PHE A 19 19.94 -14.69 -2.52
CA PHE A 19 18.66 -14.18 -2.08
C PHE A 19 18.85 -12.68 -1.87
N ALA A 20 18.32 -11.87 -2.77
CA ALA A 20 18.32 -10.44 -2.59
C ALA A 20 17.64 -10.11 -1.26
N ALA A 21 18.33 -9.36 -0.39
CA ALA A 21 17.77 -8.97 0.88
C ALA A 21 16.47 -8.17 0.64
N LYS A 22 15.41 -8.49 1.42
CA LYS A 22 14.14 -7.76 1.32
C LYS A 22 14.37 -6.27 1.57
N PRO A 23 13.83 -5.36 0.71
CA PRO A 23 13.91 -3.93 0.94
C PRO A 23 13.30 -3.55 2.29
N VAL A 24 13.95 -2.63 3.01
CA VAL A 24 13.47 -2.15 4.31
C VAL A 24 12.67 -0.88 4.10
N LEU A 25 11.36 -0.94 4.37
CA LEU A 25 10.42 0.15 4.15
C LEU A 25 9.90 0.74 5.46
N ALA A 26 9.72 2.06 5.47
CA ALA A 26 8.82 2.75 6.38
C ALA A 26 7.65 3.33 5.58
N VAL A 27 6.46 3.34 6.13
CA VAL A 27 5.31 4.05 5.56
C VAL A 27 5.16 5.35 6.33
N ALA A 28 5.11 6.49 5.64
CA ALA A 28 4.81 7.78 6.24
C ALA A 28 3.31 7.97 6.40
N GLU A 29 2.91 8.93 7.24
CA GLU A 29 1.51 9.33 7.37
C GLU A 29 0.94 9.76 6.01
N PHE A 30 -0.27 9.28 5.67
CA PHE A 30 -0.98 9.74 4.49
C PHE A 30 -1.41 11.19 4.66
N ARG A 31 -1.32 11.96 3.59
CA ARG A 31 -1.85 13.32 3.51
C ARG A 31 -3.16 13.34 2.72
N ASN A 32 -3.93 14.39 2.91
CA ASN A 32 -5.17 14.61 2.18
C ASN A 32 -5.19 16.02 1.59
N ASP A 33 -5.27 16.09 0.27
CA ASP A 33 -5.39 17.33 -0.49
C ASP A 33 -6.84 17.55 -1.00
N THR A 34 -7.82 16.81 -0.41
CA THR A 34 -9.23 16.87 -0.79
C THR A 34 -10.10 17.39 0.36
N SER A 35 -11.37 17.63 0.07
CA SER A 35 -12.41 17.96 1.06
C SER A 35 -13.21 16.75 1.53
N ALA A 36 -12.59 15.54 1.54
CA ALA A 36 -13.25 14.30 1.91
C ALA A 36 -13.83 14.35 3.34
N SER A 37 -15.13 14.18 3.48
CA SER A 37 -15.84 14.27 4.77
C SER A 37 -15.49 13.16 5.76
N TRP A 38 -14.92 12.05 5.28
CA TRP A 38 -14.45 10.93 6.11
C TRP A 38 -13.06 11.14 6.68
N TRP A 39 -12.35 12.21 6.26
CA TRP A 39 -11.03 12.51 6.76
C TRP A 39 -11.07 13.23 8.10
N SER A 40 -10.32 12.74 9.06
CA SER A 40 -10.06 13.38 10.36
C SER A 40 -8.57 13.32 10.69
N SER A 41 -8.14 13.94 11.79
CA SER A 41 -6.73 14.09 12.17
C SER A 41 -5.92 12.79 12.18
N ASP A 42 -6.54 11.67 12.53
CA ASP A 42 -5.83 10.39 12.72
C ASP A 42 -5.92 9.46 11.52
N VAL A 43 -6.75 9.80 10.52
CA VAL A 43 -6.99 8.93 9.35
C VAL A 43 -5.71 8.71 8.56
N GLY A 44 -4.83 9.70 8.47
CA GLY A 44 -3.53 9.56 7.81
C GLY A 44 -2.67 8.46 8.41
N ASN A 45 -2.64 8.37 9.73
CA ASN A 45 -1.95 7.30 10.47
C ASN A 45 -2.65 5.96 10.33
N ASP A 46 -3.98 5.92 10.35
CA ASP A 46 -4.74 4.69 10.13
C ASP A 46 -4.46 4.08 8.75
N LEU A 47 -4.45 4.91 7.69
CA LEU A 47 -4.13 4.48 6.32
C LEU A 47 -2.69 4.00 6.18
N ALA A 48 -1.75 4.67 6.83
CA ALA A 48 -0.35 4.25 6.82
C ALA A 48 -0.18 2.91 7.54
N GLY A 49 -0.86 2.69 8.66
CA GLY A 49 -0.90 1.41 9.34
C GLY A 49 -1.51 0.30 8.49
N MET A 50 -2.60 0.59 7.77
CA MET A 50 -3.21 -0.36 6.83
C MET A 50 -2.25 -0.75 5.72
N LEU A 51 -1.56 0.23 5.10
CA LEU A 51 -0.59 -0.05 4.05
C LEU A 51 0.63 -0.83 4.59
N ALA A 52 1.13 -0.49 5.76
CA ALA A 52 2.22 -1.22 6.39
C ALA A 52 1.85 -2.69 6.64
N ASN A 53 0.65 -2.96 7.15
CA ASN A 53 0.14 -4.31 7.36
C ASN A 53 -0.02 -5.08 6.04
N GLU A 54 -0.55 -4.43 5.00
CA GLU A 54 -0.73 -5.05 3.69
C GLU A 54 0.64 -5.39 3.05
N LEU A 55 1.60 -4.47 3.10
CA LEU A 55 2.97 -4.72 2.63
C LEU A 55 3.65 -5.85 3.41
N ALA A 56 3.48 -5.89 4.74
CA ALA A 56 4.03 -6.96 5.56
C ALA A 56 3.44 -8.33 5.20
N SER A 57 2.14 -8.39 4.88
CA SER A 57 1.44 -9.63 4.51
C SER A 57 1.93 -10.22 3.19
N THR A 58 2.55 -9.42 2.31
CA THR A 58 3.15 -9.92 1.07
C THR A 58 4.45 -10.70 1.29
N GLU A 59 5.05 -10.55 2.47
CA GLU A 59 6.37 -11.12 2.82
C GLU A 59 7.53 -10.67 1.91
N LYS A 60 7.29 -9.71 1.00
CA LYS A 60 8.30 -9.19 0.07
C LYS A 60 9.21 -8.14 0.69
N PHE A 61 8.76 -7.49 1.77
CA PHE A 61 9.43 -6.37 2.40
C PHE A 61 9.76 -6.62 3.88
N LYS A 62 10.72 -5.88 4.39
CA LYS A 62 10.93 -5.71 5.83
C LYS A 62 10.37 -4.35 6.23
N LEU A 63 9.31 -4.34 7.05
CA LEU A 63 8.69 -3.09 7.52
C LEU A 63 9.32 -2.66 8.84
N VAL A 64 9.54 -1.35 8.99
CA VAL A 64 9.95 -0.71 10.24
C VAL A 64 8.83 0.22 10.71
N GLU A 65 8.49 0.11 12.00
CA GLU A 65 7.44 0.92 12.62
C GLU A 65 7.90 2.38 12.76
N ARG A 66 7.02 3.33 12.38
CA ARG A 66 7.25 4.77 12.54
C ARG A 66 6.07 5.48 13.21
N HIS A 67 4.84 4.99 13.02
CA HIS A 67 3.64 5.63 13.58
C HIS A 67 3.49 5.38 15.08
N LYS A 68 3.80 4.16 15.51
CA LYS A 68 3.71 3.73 16.92
C LYS A 68 5.09 3.53 17.53
N ILE A 69 6.10 4.23 17.00
CA ILE A 69 7.48 4.13 17.46
C ILE A 69 7.62 4.48 18.96
N GLY A 70 6.74 5.36 19.48
CA GLY A 70 6.71 5.73 20.89
C GLY A 70 6.67 4.52 21.81
N ALA A 71 5.80 3.53 21.53
CA ALA A 71 5.72 2.31 22.34
C ALA A 71 7.04 1.52 22.38
N VAL A 72 7.81 1.54 21.28
CA VAL A 72 9.14 0.90 21.23
C VAL A 72 10.15 1.70 22.04
N LEU A 73 10.12 3.03 21.96
CA LEU A 73 11.00 3.90 22.73
C LEU A 73 10.71 3.79 24.23
N ASP A 74 9.44 3.77 24.64
CA ASP A 74 9.02 3.58 26.03
C ASP A 74 9.56 2.26 26.61
N GLU A 75 9.54 1.16 25.83
CA GLU A 75 10.10 -0.13 26.22
C GLU A 75 11.64 -0.09 26.35
N GLN A 76 12.31 0.65 25.45
CA GLN A 76 13.75 0.86 25.54
C GLN A 76 14.13 1.69 26.78
N ASP A 77 13.35 2.72 27.09
CA ASP A 77 13.56 3.55 28.28
C ASP A 77 13.30 2.75 29.55
N LEU A 78 12.27 1.91 29.58
CA LEU A 78 12.02 1.00 30.69
C LEU A 78 13.18 0.02 30.87
N ALA A 79 13.71 -0.54 29.80
CA ALA A 79 14.86 -1.44 29.86
C ALA A 79 16.12 -0.74 30.39
N SER A 80 16.34 0.53 29.98
CA SER A 80 17.50 1.34 30.43
C SER A 80 17.40 1.79 31.87
N SER A 81 16.18 1.88 32.43
CA SER A 81 15.91 2.28 33.82
C SER A 81 16.43 1.28 34.88
N GLY A 82 16.86 0.09 34.46
CA GLY A 82 17.30 -0.98 35.32
C GLY A 82 16.19 -1.79 36.00
N ARG A 83 14.90 -1.52 35.66
CA ARG A 83 13.74 -2.26 36.17
C ARG A 83 13.51 -3.58 35.42
N VAL A 84 14.04 -3.71 34.20
CA VAL A 84 13.94 -4.92 33.38
C VAL A 84 15.22 -5.74 33.52
N LYS A 85 15.08 -7.06 33.49
CA LYS A 85 16.22 -7.99 33.55
C LYS A 85 17.13 -7.74 32.34
N LYS A 86 18.44 -7.55 32.59
CA LYS A 86 19.44 -7.22 31.54
C LYS A 86 19.47 -8.21 30.37
N SER A 87 19.20 -9.49 30.62
CA SER A 87 19.21 -10.53 29.56
C SER A 87 18.00 -10.49 28.60
N THR A 88 16.93 -9.81 29.01
CA THR A 88 15.68 -9.74 28.21
C THR A 88 15.30 -8.31 27.81
N GLY A 89 15.98 -7.30 28.36
CA GLY A 89 15.72 -5.89 28.03
C GLY A 89 16.09 -5.53 26.60
N ALA A 90 15.34 -4.61 26.01
CA ALA A 90 15.63 -4.05 24.70
C ALA A 90 17.02 -3.36 24.71
N LYS A 91 17.76 -3.54 23.62
CA LYS A 91 19.10 -2.95 23.47
C LYS A 91 19.00 -1.63 22.72
N LEU A 92 19.53 -0.56 23.28
CA LEU A 92 19.64 0.74 22.62
C LEU A 92 20.58 0.68 21.41
N GLY A 93 20.32 1.51 20.40
CA GLY A 93 21.17 1.64 19.22
C GLY A 93 21.06 0.47 18.23
N GLN A 94 20.09 -0.43 18.38
CA GLN A 94 19.89 -1.60 17.51
C GLN A 94 18.67 -1.47 16.59
N MET A 95 18.02 -0.31 16.55
CA MET A 95 16.86 -0.10 15.69
C MET A 95 17.25 -0.11 14.21
N THR A 96 16.49 -0.84 13.40
CA THR A 96 16.69 -0.88 11.95
C THR A 96 16.26 0.44 11.32
N GLY A 97 17.12 1.04 10.49
CA GLY A 97 16.77 2.18 9.64
C GLY A 97 15.93 1.73 8.46
N ALA A 98 15.03 2.60 7.95
CA ALA A 98 14.38 2.38 6.67
C ALA A 98 15.34 2.72 5.53
N GLN A 99 15.38 1.90 4.48
CA GLN A 99 16.08 2.21 3.23
C GLN A 99 15.21 3.13 2.36
N TYR A 100 13.91 2.92 2.41
CA TYR A 100 12.94 3.70 1.64
C TYR A 100 11.79 4.15 2.53
N VAL A 101 11.26 5.33 2.22
CA VAL A 101 10.02 5.84 2.81
C VAL A 101 8.94 5.90 1.74
N VAL A 102 7.81 5.27 2.03
CA VAL A 102 6.60 5.35 1.21
C VAL A 102 5.79 6.55 1.68
N ILE A 103 5.54 7.49 0.78
CA ILE A 103 4.75 8.71 1.02
C ILE A 103 3.51 8.61 0.13
N ALA A 104 2.33 8.86 0.70
CA ALA A 104 1.07 8.80 -0.01
C ALA A 104 0.19 10.01 0.29
N THR A 105 -0.50 10.51 -0.74
CA THR A 105 -1.43 11.64 -0.63
C THR A 105 -2.74 11.29 -1.32
N VAL A 106 -3.86 11.42 -0.62
CA VAL A 106 -5.19 11.36 -1.25
C VAL A 106 -5.36 12.62 -2.06
N SER A 107 -5.29 12.51 -3.39
CA SER A 107 -5.31 13.62 -4.34
C SER A 107 -6.68 13.84 -4.99
N ALA A 108 -7.57 12.85 -4.95
CA ALA A 108 -8.94 13.00 -5.36
C ALA A 108 -9.87 12.08 -4.56
N PHE A 109 -11.05 12.59 -4.26
CA PHE A 109 -12.13 11.83 -3.65
C PHE A 109 -13.47 12.34 -4.16
N ASP A 110 -14.35 11.42 -4.55
CA ASP A 110 -15.72 11.71 -4.96
C ASP A 110 -16.64 10.62 -4.39
N ASN A 111 -17.74 11.04 -3.81
CA ASN A 111 -18.79 10.14 -3.33
C ASN A 111 -20.13 10.60 -3.91
N LYS A 112 -20.69 9.81 -4.82
CA LYS A 112 -21.93 10.11 -5.51
C LYS A 112 -23.01 9.13 -5.10
N THR A 113 -24.12 9.66 -4.64
CA THR A 113 -25.36 8.90 -4.50
C THR A 113 -26.19 9.12 -5.75
N ARG A 114 -26.35 8.11 -6.59
CA ARG A 114 -27.30 8.13 -7.69
C ARG A 114 -28.63 7.56 -7.21
N GLU A 115 -29.64 8.40 -7.18
CA GLU A 115 -31.01 7.94 -7.04
C GLU A 115 -31.51 7.56 -8.45
N THR A 116 -31.70 6.27 -8.70
CA THR A 116 -32.40 5.82 -9.90
C THR A 116 -33.90 6.06 -9.67
N GLY A 117 -34.31 7.29 -9.95
CA GLY A 117 -35.73 7.69 -10.01
C GLY A 117 -36.36 7.18 -11.30
N GLY A 118 -36.65 5.89 -11.33
CA GLY A 118 -37.45 5.21 -12.35
C GLY A 118 -38.53 4.41 -11.63
N GLY A 119 -39.24 5.09 -10.72
CA GLY A 119 -40.28 4.46 -9.92
C GLY A 119 -41.52 4.19 -10.76
N LEU A 120 -41.74 2.96 -11.15
CA LEU A 120 -43.12 2.46 -11.31
C LEU A 120 -43.68 2.37 -9.88
N SER A 121 -44.39 3.39 -9.46
CA SER A 121 -45.17 3.32 -8.23
C SER A 121 -46.44 2.55 -8.50
N PHE A 122 -46.52 1.30 -8.06
CA PHE A 122 -47.73 0.53 -8.01
C PHE A 122 -48.23 0.58 -6.56
N HIS A 123 -49.39 1.15 -6.32
CA HIS A 123 -50.05 1.26 -5.02
C HIS A 123 -49.21 1.95 -3.91
N GLY A 124 -48.49 3.00 -4.23
CA GLY A 124 -47.80 3.80 -3.21
C GLY A 124 -46.45 3.24 -2.67
N ILE A 125 -45.96 2.13 -3.23
CA ILE A 125 -44.64 1.57 -2.90
C ILE A 125 -43.70 1.90 -4.05
N GLY A 126 -42.88 2.92 -3.91
CA GLY A 126 -41.81 3.27 -4.83
C GLY A 126 -40.61 2.35 -4.62
N LEU A 127 -40.30 1.48 -5.57
CA LEU A 127 -39.03 0.76 -5.63
C LEU A 127 -37.96 1.70 -6.21
N GLY A 128 -37.41 2.58 -5.37
CA GLY A 128 -36.25 3.40 -5.70
C GLY A 128 -34.97 2.73 -5.21
N GLY A 129 -34.09 2.35 -6.13
CA GLY A 129 -32.75 1.89 -5.77
C GLY A 129 -31.82 3.08 -5.55
N LYS A 130 -31.19 3.18 -4.37
CA LYS A 130 -30.06 4.09 -4.14
C LYS A 130 -28.78 3.35 -4.50
N GLN A 131 -28.04 3.86 -5.47
CA GLN A 131 -26.72 3.37 -5.81
C GLN A 131 -25.69 4.40 -5.35
N GLU A 132 -24.88 4.00 -4.40
CA GLU A 132 -23.76 4.82 -3.92
C GLU A 132 -22.49 4.39 -4.67
N GLU A 133 -21.73 5.36 -5.13
CA GLU A 133 -20.44 5.15 -5.78
C GLU A 133 -19.38 6.00 -5.07
N ALA A 134 -18.24 5.41 -4.76
CA ALA A 134 -17.08 6.12 -4.24
C ALA A 134 -15.90 5.97 -5.19
N TYR A 135 -15.19 7.07 -5.41
CA TYR A 135 -13.93 7.13 -6.14
C TYR A 135 -12.85 7.73 -5.25
N ILE A 136 -11.67 7.16 -5.28
CA ILE A 136 -10.48 7.67 -4.58
C ILE A 136 -9.27 7.58 -5.50
N ALA A 137 -8.41 8.59 -5.47
CA ALA A 137 -7.09 8.57 -6.07
C ALA A 137 -6.04 8.90 -5.02
N VAL A 138 -4.94 8.15 -5.05
CA VAL A 138 -3.80 8.32 -4.14
C VAL A 138 -2.53 8.46 -4.96
N ASP A 139 -1.81 9.53 -4.75
CA ASP A 139 -0.48 9.76 -5.30
C ASP A 139 0.57 9.17 -4.38
N LEU A 140 1.32 8.21 -4.91
CA LEU A 140 2.35 7.46 -4.22
C LEU A 140 3.73 7.94 -4.65
N ARG A 141 4.64 8.05 -3.68
CA ARG A 141 6.08 8.25 -3.89
C ARG A 141 6.85 7.32 -2.98
N VAL A 142 7.93 6.75 -3.50
CA VAL A 142 8.93 6.01 -2.73
C VAL A 142 10.24 6.75 -2.82
N VAL A 143 10.76 7.14 -1.68
CA VAL A 143 11.96 7.96 -1.56
C VAL A 143 13.07 7.15 -0.93
N ASP A 144 14.26 7.13 -1.55
CA ASP A 144 15.48 6.60 -0.94
C ASP A 144 15.90 7.52 0.21
N THR A 145 16.09 6.93 1.39
CA THR A 145 16.41 7.71 2.61
C THR A 145 17.85 8.19 2.67
N THR A 146 18.72 7.64 1.84
CA THR A 146 20.13 8.01 1.78
C THR A 146 20.34 9.20 0.87
N THR A 147 19.71 9.17 -0.32
CA THR A 147 19.93 10.20 -1.37
C THR A 147 18.83 11.26 -1.39
N GLY A 148 17.62 10.93 -0.87
CA GLY A 148 16.43 11.77 -0.99
C GLY A 148 15.78 11.70 -2.38
N GLU A 149 16.25 10.83 -3.27
CA GLU A 149 15.70 10.68 -4.60
C GLU A 149 14.37 9.94 -4.59
N VAL A 150 13.47 10.34 -5.50
CA VAL A 150 12.19 9.66 -5.71
C VAL A 150 12.42 8.52 -6.70
N GLU A 151 12.50 7.30 -6.17
CA GLU A 151 12.73 6.08 -6.95
C GLU A 151 11.50 5.66 -7.76
N PHE A 152 10.34 5.75 -7.12
CA PHE A 152 9.08 5.35 -7.74
C PHE A 152 7.99 6.38 -7.45
N THR A 153 7.13 6.60 -8.44
CA THR A 153 5.93 7.43 -8.30
C THR A 153 4.79 6.83 -9.10
N ARG A 154 3.57 6.93 -8.54
CA ARG A 154 2.38 6.44 -9.23
C ARG A 154 1.12 7.06 -8.62
N THR A 155 0.12 7.33 -9.47
CA THR A 155 -1.25 7.57 -9.01
C THR A 155 -2.01 6.24 -9.07
N VAL A 156 -2.58 5.83 -7.95
CA VAL A 156 -3.44 4.65 -7.81
C VAL A 156 -4.87 5.09 -7.61
N GLU A 157 -5.78 4.57 -8.43
CA GLU A 157 -7.18 4.94 -8.43
C GLU A 157 -8.05 3.73 -8.13
N ALA A 158 -9.09 3.92 -7.33
CA ALA A 158 -10.10 2.89 -7.10
C ALA A 158 -11.52 3.46 -7.14
N ARG A 159 -12.45 2.62 -7.57
CA ARG A 159 -13.89 2.89 -7.55
C ARG A 159 -14.62 1.74 -6.88
N SER A 160 -15.64 2.07 -6.12
CA SER A 160 -16.53 1.08 -5.52
C SER A 160 -17.96 1.52 -5.66
N THR A 161 -18.85 0.58 -5.98
CA THR A 161 -20.30 0.81 -6.06
C THR A 161 -20.99 0.05 -4.94
N GLY A 162 -21.97 0.68 -4.29
CA GLY A 162 -22.84 0.01 -3.31
C GLY A 162 -23.81 -0.94 -4.00
N GLY A 163 -23.51 -2.25 -3.98
CA GLY A 163 -24.35 -3.29 -4.60
C GLY A 163 -23.57 -4.36 -5.38
N GLY A 164 -22.30 -4.18 -5.64
CA GLY A 164 -21.47 -5.15 -6.36
C GLY A 164 -20.71 -6.08 -5.42
N VAL A 165 -20.98 -7.38 -5.51
CA VAL A 165 -20.22 -8.43 -4.85
C VAL A 165 -18.88 -8.59 -5.58
N GLY A 166 -17.81 -8.26 -4.91
CA GLY A 166 -16.45 -8.46 -5.42
C GLY A 166 -15.45 -8.17 -4.32
N VAL A 167 -15.60 -8.83 -3.18
CA VAL A 167 -14.65 -8.70 -2.08
C VAL A 167 -13.78 -9.93 -2.07
N SER A 168 -12.56 -9.78 -2.58
CA SER A 168 -11.46 -10.64 -2.19
C SER A 168 -11.27 -10.52 -0.67
N VAL A 169 -11.05 -11.64 -0.02
CA VAL A 169 -10.94 -11.75 1.43
C VAL A 169 -9.76 -10.93 1.94
N TYR A 170 -10.03 -9.74 2.41
CA TYR A 170 -9.07 -8.94 3.17
C TYR A 170 -9.15 -9.38 4.64
N ARG A 171 -8.03 -9.81 5.22
CA ARG A 171 -7.95 -10.29 6.61
C ARG A 171 -7.73 -9.18 7.64
N GLY A 172 -7.56 -7.94 7.23
CA GLY A 172 -7.41 -6.77 8.11
C GLY A 172 -8.66 -5.92 8.13
N GLY A 173 -9.23 -5.64 9.29
CA GLY A 173 -10.28 -4.65 9.46
C GLY A 173 -9.73 -3.22 9.48
N PHE A 174 -10.59 -2.22 9.28
CA PHE A 174 -10.25 -0.85 9.61
C PHE A 174 -10.12 -0.71 11.13
N GLY A 175 -9.06 -0.04 11.57
CA GLY A 175 -8.92 0.41 12.96
C GLY A 175 -9.31 1.88 13.11
N GLY A 176 -9.41 2.33 14.35
CA GLY A 176 -9.56 3.74 14.68
C GLY A 176 -10.76 4.41 14.01
N ASN A 177 -10.55 5.59 13.45
CA ASN A 177 -11.58 6.44 12.87
C ASN A 177 -12.20 5.91 11.57
N LEU A 178 -11.55 4.96 10.90
CA LEU A 178 -12.05 4.38 9.65
C LEU A 178 -13.00 3.20 9.84
N SER A 179 -13.17 2.68 11.06
CA SER A 179 -13.99 1.51 11.34
C SER A 179 -15.44 1.65 10.87
N ASN A 180 -16.02 2.85 10.96
CA ASN A 180 -17.38 3.14 10.53
C ASN A 180 -17.56 3.04 9.00
N TYR A 181 -16.49 3.12 8.24
CA TYR A 181 -16.51 3.08 6.76
C TYR A 181 -16.24 1.70 6.17
N GLU A 182 -15.95 0.71 7.00
CA GLU A 182 -15.50 -0.62 6.53
C GLU A 182 -16.39 -1.28 5.48
N LYS A 183 -17.70 -1.16 5.63
CA LYS A 183 -18.70 -1.80 4.73
C LYS A 183 -19.24 -0.84 3.66
N THR A 184 -18.88 0.44 3.71
CA THR A 184 -19.34 1.45 2.76
C THR A 184 -18.59 1.36 1.42
N PRO A 185 -19.13 1.94 0.33
CA PRO A 185 -18.37 2.11 -0.92
C PRO A 185 -17.03 2.82 -0.72
N THR A 186 -16.99 3.86 0.12
CA THR A 186 -15.76 4.58 0.48
C THR A 186 -14.73 3.64 1.10
N GLY A 187 -15.10 2.86 2.09
CA GLY A 187 -14.21 1.91 2.75
C GLY A 187 -13.69 0.83 1.79
N LYS A 188 -14.55 0.34 0.88
CA LYS A 188 -14.14 -0.62 -0.15
C LYS A 188 -13.14 0.00 -1.15
N ALA A 189 -13.37 1.26 -1.55
CA ALA A 189 -12.44 1.98 -2.43
C ALA A 189 -11.08 2.21 -1.75
N ILE A 190 -11.06 2.61 -0.47
CA ILE A 190 -9.84 2.73 0.33
C ILE A 190 -9.07 1.41 0.36
N ARG A 191 -9.72 0.30 0.68
CA ARG A 191 -9.05 -1.01 0.70
C ARG A 191 -8.47 -1.38 -0.66
N ALA A 192 -9.21 -1.15 -1.74
CA ALA A 192 -8.76 -1.45 -3.09
C ALA A 192 -7.48 -0.66 -3.44
N VAL A 193 -7.41 0.62 -3.05
CA VAL A 193 -6.20 1.44 -3.25
C VAL A 193 -5.02 0.91 -2.44
N ILE A 194 -5.23 0.57 -1.17
CA ILE A 194 -4.15 0.03 -0.30
C ILE A 194 -3.59 -1.28 -0.88
N MET A 195 -4.47 -2.20 -1.32
CA MET A 195 -4.05 -3.45 -1.96
C MET A 195 -3.29 -3.20 -3.26
N GLU A 196 -3.80 -2.32 -4.13
CA GLU A 196 -3.16 -2.02 -5.41
C GLU A 196 -1.79 -1.32 -5.22
N ILE A 197 -1.65 -0.43 -4.22
CA ILE A 197 -0.35 0.15 -3.83
C ILE A 197 0.61 -0.96 -3.42
N SER A 198 0.17 -1.89 -2.57
CA SER A 198 1.01 -2.99 -2.10
C SER A 198 1.46 -3.90 -3.25
N HIS A 199 0.54 -4.26 -4.15
CA HIS A 199 0.86 -5.06 -5.35
C HIS A 199 1.84 -4.32 -6.27
N TYR A 200 1.62 -3.02 -6.52
CA TYR A 200 2.52 -2.22 -7.33
C TYR A 200 3.92 -2.16 -6.74
N LEU A 201 4.05 -1.92 -5.44
CA LEU A 201 5.36 -1.87 -4.78
C LEU A 201 6.05 -3.23 -4.81
N GLY A 202 5.32 -4.33 -4.59
CA GLY A 202 5.83 -5.68 -4.73
C GLY A 202 6.41 -5.92 -6.12
N CYS A 203 5.66 -5.53 -7.16
CA CYS A 203 6.09 -5.62 -8.54
C CYS A 203 7.31 -4.72 -8.84
N ALA A 204 7.25 -3.43 -8.48
CA ALA A 204 8.25 -2.44 -8.87
C ALA A 204 9.59 -2.61 -8.15
N MET A 205 9.55 -3.02 -6.88
CA MET A 205 10.75 -3.06 -6.04
C MET A 205 11.36 -4.46 -5.93
N VAL A 206 10.55 -5.52 -6.03
CA VAL A 206 10.99 -6.89 -5.75
C VAL A 206 10.92 -7.78 -6.99
N ASP A 207 9.73 -7.97 -7.57
CA ASP A 207 9.55 -8.92 -8.67
C ASP A 207 10.22 -8.45 -9.96
N LYS A 208 10.02 -7.19 -10.35
CA LYS A 208 10.62 -6.52 -11.51
C LYS A 208 10.47 -7.29 -12.83
N ASP A 209 9.33 -7.98 -12.97
CA ASP A 209 9.00 -8.85 -14.10
C ASP A 209 7.92 -8.23 -15.03
N ALA A 210 7.19 -9.09 -15.76
CA ALA A 210 6.14 -8.68 -16.70
C ALA A 210 5.01 -7.85 -16.05
N CYS A 211 4.86 -7.88 -14.73
CA CYS A 211 3.89 -7.05 -14.02
C CYS A 211 4.12 -5.54 -14.25
N LEU A 212 5.37 -5.12 -14.45
CA LEU A 212 5.67 -3.71 -14.77
C LEU A 212 5.07 -3.26 -16.10
N ASP A 213 5.01 -4.15 -17.08
CA ASP A 213 4.42 -3.83 -18.40
C ASP A 213 2.91 -3.65 -18.29
N GLU A 214 2.24 -4.44 -17.44
CA GLU A 214 0.82 -4.25 -17.14
C GLU A 214 0.57 -2.90 -16.49
N TYR A 215 1.39 -2.52 -15.53
CA TYR A 215 1.30 -1.23 -14.86
C TYR A 215 1.56 -0.05 -15.80
N ARG A 216 2.54 -0.16 -16.70
CA ARG A 216 2.79 0.84 -17.76
C ARG A 216 1.62 0.97 -18.72
N ALA A 217 1.03 -0.15 -19.14
CA ALA A 217 -0.13 -0.16 -20.02
C ALA A 217 -1.36 0.49 -19.36
N LYS A 218 -1.62 0.19 -18.07
CA LYS A 218 -2.68 0.84 -17.28
C LYS A 218 -2.48 2.38 -17.24
N ASP A 219 -1.25 2.84 -17.00
CA ASP A 219 -0.95 4.27 -16.96
C ASP A 219 -1.13 4.96 -18.31
N GLN A 220 -0.66 4.35 -19.39
CA GLN A 220 -0.84 4.87 -20.74
C GLN A 220 -2.33 4.98 -21.08
N SER A 221 -3.13 3.96 -20.76
CA SER A 221 -4.58 3.96 -20.96
C SER A 221 -5.26 5.09 -20.16
N ARG A 222 -4.90 5.26 -18.89
CA ARG A 222 -5.42 6.34 -18.05
C ARG A 222 -5.11 7.71 -18.65
N ARG A 223 -3.85 7.96 -19.00
CA ARG A 223 -3.41 9.23 -19.60
C ARG A 223 -4.14 9.50 -20.94
N ALA A 224 -4.31 8.47 -21.78
CA ALA A 224 -5.01 8.61 -23.04
C ALA A 224 -6.51 8.94 -22.85
N LYS A 225 -7.17 8.33 -21.85
CA LYS A 225 -8.57 8.65 -21.50
C LYS A 225 -8.70 10.09 -21.01
N THR A 226 -7.82 10.52 -20.09
CA THR A 226 -7.81 11.90 -19.58
C THR A 226 -7.59 12.90 -20.72
N LYS A 227 -6.62 12.63 -21.61
CA LYS A 227 -6.33 13.50 -22.75
C LYS A 227 -7.51 13.64 -23.73
N LYS A 228 -8.30 12.58 -23.90
CA LYS A 228 -9.52 12.61 -24.73
C LYS A 228 -10.67 13.39 -24.08
N SER A 229 -10.73 13.46 -22.75
CA SER A 229 -11.81 14.14 -22.03
C SER A 229 -11.55 15.64 -21.83
N ILE A 230 -10.34 16.12 -22.07
CA ILE A 230 -9.94 17.52 -21.90
C ILE A 230 -9.73 18.14 -23.27
N LYS A 231 -10.37 19.28 -23.53
CA LYS A 231 -10.00 20.17 -24.64
C LYS A 231 -8.91 21.09 -24.10
N LEU A 232 -7.71 20.94 -24.60
CA LEU A 232 -6.61 21.86 -24.38
C LEU A 232 -6.65 22.84 -25.54
N ASP A 233 -7.00 24.11 -25.29
CA ASP A 233 -6.95 25.22 -26.25
C ASP A 233 -5.50 25.69 -26.41
#